data_abf1c995d2722dcc525505416d789769
#
_entry.id   abf1c995d2722dcc525505416d789769
#
_cell.length_a   1.000
_cell.length_b   1.000
_cell.length_c   1.000
_cell.angle_alpha   90.00
_cell.angle_beta   90.00
_cell.angle_gamma   90.00
#
_symmetry.space_group_name_H-M   'P 1'
#
loop_
_entity.id
_entity.type
_entity.pdbx_description
1 polymer ?
#
loop_
_entity_poly.entity_id
_entity_poly.type
_entity_poly.pdbx_seq_one_letter_code
_entity_poly.pdbx_strand_id
1 'polypeptide(L)'
;MNPTNTTNSKNILLINPGWNGRISRKGRRFNRAWPPLSLLVCASLLQRAGLHVKIIDGRVNHEWRQKSARLIRESDWIGLTSSPLDRWQCPNLELDHFIEFAKSLPSEKLLIMGAHGSLFPGEMLRRTGAKAVIRGEPEETLLSIVTQRDWSALPGLAFRNDGKTLFTGAASPANLGEFPVPSFHLIDPSRYFYELMGRPFLLFETSRGCPYECSFCLKVMYAKGVRVKPAEQVMAEIERAISIAGPCYGYFIDLEFTTNRGHAMEICEGLNRRNHPFSWCCQTRADAVDAELLKHMKRAGCRLVHFGVESGSQRLLDGTNKKTNLHAIRRGIRLAREAGIETACFFMFGFPGELPSEMEETLIFAKELNPTYASFHMATPYPGTRIGPKAHPMQDGSGGDMSFPLNCPDHDPLFLDRMVRRAYLSYYVRFPYILPRLKHGSPGSLIRQIRLFKGFIR
;
A
#
# COMPACT_ATOMS: atom_id res chain seq x y z
N MET A 1 43.88 -24.69 18.47
CA MET A 1 43.18 -23.54 19.07
C MET A 1 42.55 -22.76 17.96
N ASN A 2 41.26 -22.96 17.71
CA ASN A 2 40.52 -22.20 16.73
C ASN A 2 40.15 -20.84 17.34
N PRO A 3 40.40 -19.70 16.66
CA PRO A 3 39.88 -18.44 17.14
C PRO A 3 38.37 -18.44 16.88
N THR A 4 37.59 -18.46 17.96
CA THR A 4 36.16 -18.18 17.93
C THR A 4 35.96 -16.78 17.37
N ASN A 5 35.61 -16.71 16.11
CA ASN A 5 35.17 -15.50 15.43
C ASN A 5 33.78 -15.15 16.00
N THR A 6 33.73 -14.48 17.14
CA THR A 6 32.53 -13.82 17.65
C THR A 6 32.23 -12.65 16.70
N THR A 7 31.57 -12.94 15.59
CA THR A 7 30.95 -11.91 14.79
C THR A 7 29.90 -11.27 15.69
N ASN A 8 30.20 -10.07 16.19
CA ASN A 8 29.26 -9.27 16.98
C ASN A 8 28.04 -9.02 16.07
N SER A 9 26.95 -9.78 16.29
CA SER A 9 25.76 -9.69 15.47
C SER A 9 25.17 -8.28 15.56
N LYS A 10 25.03 -7.58 14.43
CA LYS A 10 24.51 -6.21 14.40
C LYS A 10 23.05 -6.14 14.82
N ASN A 11 22.72 -5.08 15.55
CA ASN A 11 21.36 -4.75 15.97
C ASN A 11 20.72 -3.79 14.95
N ILE A 12 19.62 -4.18 14.36
CA ILE A 12 18.88 -3.40 13.37
C ILE A 12 17.52 -3.00 13.95
N LEU A 13 17.22 -1.70 13.90
CA LEU A 13 15.92 -1.16 14.28
C LEU A 13 15.16 -0.71 13.03
N LEU A 14 14.00 -1.30 12.79
CA LEU A 14 13.08 -0.88 11.71
C LEU A 14 11.93 -0.09 12.32
N ILE A 15 11.67 1.11 11.79
CA ILE A 15 10.65 2.02 12.31
C ILE A 15 9.63 2.34 11.23
N ASN A 16 8.35 2.07 11.52
CA ASN A 16 7.21 2.68 10.86
C ASN A 16 6.71 3.81 11.76
N PRO A 17 6.96 5.08 11.42
CA PRO A 17 6.63 6.18 12.31
C PRO A 17 5.11 6.36 12.43
N GLY A 18 4.66 6.82 13.58
CA GLY A 18 3.29 7.29 13.76
C GLY A 18 3.08 8.58 12.96
N TRP A 19 2.05 8.60 12.13
CA TRP A 19 1.67 9.77 11.37
C TRP A 19 0.58 10.54 12.13
N ASN A 20 0.78 11.81 12.39
CA ASN A 20 -0.16 12.63 13.18
C ASN A 20 -1.46 12.89 12.40
N GLY A 21 -2.28 11.85 12.26
CA GLY A 21 -3.69 11.97 11.90
C GLY A 21 -4.04 12.41 10.47
N ARG A 22 -3.08 12.81 9.63
CA ARG A 22 -3.35 13.31 8.29
C ARG A 22 -2.63 12.49 7.21
N ILE A 23 -3.27 11.43 6.75
CA ILE A 23 -2.81 10.73 5.52
C ILE A 23 -3.28 11.49 4.27
N SER A 24 -4.37 12.23 4.39
CA SER A 24 -4.88 13.19 3.39
C SER A 24 -5.78 14.21 4.08
N ARG A 25 -6.16 15.30 3.42
CA ARG A 25 -7.16 16.25 3.96
C ARG A 25 -8.44 15.58 4.44
N LYS A 26 -8.84 14.46 3.83
CA LYS A 26 -10.02 13.66 4.20
C LYS A 26 -9.69 12.49 5.13
N GLY A 27 -8.48 11.97 5.11
CA GLY A 27 -8.00 10.89 5.97
C GLY A 27 -7.65 11.27 7.40
N ARG A 28 -8.02 12.47 7.87
CA ARG A 28 -7.70 12.99 9.20
C ARG A 28 -8.07 12.06 10.36
N ARG A 29 -8.98 11.10 10.15
CA ARG A 29 -9.46 10.16 11.18
C ARG A 29 -9.17 8.71 10.86
N PHE A 30 -8.67 8.40 9.68
CA PHE A 30 -8.32 7.03 9.28
C PHE A 30 -6.82 6.83 9.32
N ASN A 31 -6.25 6.90 10.50
CA ASN A 31 -4.95 6.32 10.74
C ASN A 31 -5.13 4.79 10.78
N ARG A 32 -5.22 4.16 9.60
CA ARG A 32 -5.41 2.71 9.52
C ARG A 32 -4.24 2.01 10.18
N ALA A 33 -4.55 1.24 11.20
CA ALA A 33 -3.60 0.38 11.88
C ALA A 33 -3.38 -0.89 11.05
N TRP A 34 -2.70 -0.75 9.91
CA TRP A 34 -2.30 -1.85 9.06
C TRP A 34 -0.85 -2.21 9.34
N PRO A 35 -0.52 -3.52 9.40
CA PRO A 35 0.83 -3.94 9.70
C PRO A 35 1.83 -3.55 8.61
N PRO A 36 3.08 -3.23 8.97
CA PRO A 36 4.11 -2.83 8.02
C PRO A 36 4.74 -4.05 7.34
N LEU A 37 4.04 -4.67 6.37
CA LEU A 37 4.48 -5.92 5.73
C LEU A 37 5.90 -5.80 5.14
N SER A 38 6.24 -4.69 4.48
CA SER A 38 7.58 -4.51 3.93
C SER A 38 8.68 -4.55 4.99
N LEU A 39 8.42 -4.01 6.20
CA LEU A 39 9.38 -4.12 7.32
C LEU A 39 9.46 -5.54 7.87
N LEU A 40 8.34 -6.29 7.87
CA LEU A 40 8.31 -7.69 8.30
C LEU A 40 9.10 -8.58 7.34
N VAL A 41 9.03 -8.32 6.03
CA VAL A 41 9.84 -9.02 5.01
C VAL A 41 11.33 -8.63 5.13
N CYS A 42 11.64 -7.34 5.28
CA CYS A 42 13.02 -6.92 5.55
C CYS A 42 13.58 -7.61 6.80
N ALA A 43 12.80 -7.65 7.88
CA ALA A 43 13.22 -8.27 9.13
C ALA A 43 13.51 -9.77 8.96
N SER A 44 12.68 -10.50 8.20
CA SER A 44 12.89 -11.93 7.97
C SER A 44 14.18 -12.22 7.20
N LEU A 45 14.51 -11.41 6.20
CA LEU A 45 15.77 -11.50 5.47
C LEU A 45 16.99 -11.22 6.37
N LEU A 46 16.92 -10.15 7.16
CA LEU A 46 17.97 -9.77 8.09
C LEU A 46 18.18 -10.85 9.17
N GLN A 47 17.10 -11.40 9.73
CA GLN A 47 17.17 -12.50 10.72
C GLN A 47 17.75 -13.78 10.11
N ARG A 48 17.39 -14.13 8.85
CA ARG A 48 18.00 -15.25 8.13
C ARG A 48 19.51 -15.09 7.96
N ALA A 49 19.98 -13.84 7.85
CA ALA A 49 21.40 -13.51 7.79
C ALA A 49 22.09 -13.43 9.18
N GLY A 50 21.42 -13.83 10.27
CA GLY A 50 21.98 -13.85 11.63
C GLY A 50 21.99 -12.50 12.34
N LEU A 51 21.23 -11.49 11.87
CA LEU A 51 21.17 -10.17 12.48
C LEU A 51 20.02 -10.07 13.49
N HIS A 52 20.22 -9.27 14.53
CA HIS A 52 19.17 -8.99 15.52
C HIS A 52 18.27 -7.86 15.04
N VAL A 53 16.98 -8.12 14.87
CA VAL A 53 16.03 -7.13 14.34
C VAL A 53 14.93 -6.86 15.35
N LYS A 54 14.62 -5.57 15.52
CA LYS A 54 13.42 -5.08 16.24
C LYS A 54 12.60 -4.17 15.34
N ILE A 55 11.28 -4.22 15.50
CA ILE A 55 10.35 -3.35 14.79
C ILE A 55 9.60 -2.46 15.78
N ILE A 56 9.52 -1.17 15.47
CA ILE A 56 8.62 -0.23 16.13
C ILE A 56 7.59 0.24 15.11
N ASP A 57 6.32 0.04 15.44
CA ASP A 57 5.20 0.58 14.67
C ASP A 57 4.47 1.66 15.49
N GLY A 58 4.74 2.91 15.16
CA GLY A 58 4.13 4.09 15.78
C GLY A 58 2.64 4.26 15.43
N ARG A 59 2.10 3.47 14.52
CA ARG A 59 0.67 3.52 14.15
C ARG A 59 -0.22 2.85 15.18
N VAL A 60 0.31 1.88 15.86
CA VAL A 60 -0.41 1.09 16.89
C VAL A 60 0.16 1.28 18.29
N ASN A 61 1.24 2.02 18.43
CA ASN A 61 1.90 2.27 19.70
C ASN A 61 2.00 3.79 19.96
N HIS A 62 1.18 4.32 20.83
CA HIS A 62 1.16 5.76 21.14
C HIS A 62 2.45 6.26 21.80
N GLU A 63 3.16 5.40 22.55
CA GLU A 63 4.42 5.72 23.22
C GLU A 63 5.66 5.36 22.37
N TRP A 64 5.48 5.16 21.08
CA TRP A 64 6.53 4.68 20.20
C TRP A 64 7.82 5.52 20.22
N ARG A 65 7.71 6.83 20.39
CA ARG A 65 8.88 7.74 20.48
C ARG A 65 9.72 7.48 21.72
N GLN A 66 9.09 7.27 22.87
CA GLN A 66 9.80 6.93 24.13
C GLN A 66 10.43 5.53 24.05
N LYS A 67 9.68 4.55 23.54
CA LYS A 67 10.17 3.18 23.36
C LYS A 67 11.31 3.09 22.34
N SER A 68 11.30 3.93 21.33
CA SER A 68 12.38 3.98 20.33
C SER A 68 13.68 4.55 20.88
N ALA A 69 13.66 5.48 21.85
CA ALA A 69 14.86 6.17 22.31
C ALA A 69 15.96 5.25 22.84
N ARG A 70 15.60 4.19 23.59
CA ARG A 70 16.56 3.18 24.04
C ARG A 70 17.06 2.35 22.85
N LEU A 71 16.15 1.85 22.02
CA LEU A 71 16.50 0.98 20.89
C LEU A 71 17.35 1.70 19.84
N ILE A 72 17.13 3.00 19.63
CA ILE A 72 17.95 3.84 18.75
C ILE A 72 19.42 3.87 19.22
N ARG A 73 19.67 4.00 20.54
CA ARG A 73 21.01 3.98 21.08
C ARG A 73 21.70 2.62 20.89
N GLU A 74 20.96 1.54 21.13
CA GLU A 74 21.45 0.16 21.07
C GLU A 74 21.61 -0.38 19.63
N SER A 75 21.09 0.32 18.61
CA SER A 75 21.11 -0.15 17.23
C SER A 75 22.33 0.32 16.47
N ASP A 76 22.87 -0.57 15.63
CA ASP A 76 23.93 -0.25 14.66
C ASP A 76 23.37 0.45 13.42
N TRP A 77 22.13 0.07 13.01
CA TRP A 77 21.43 0.65 11.88
C TRP A 77 19.95 0.91 12.20
N ILE A 78 19.41 1.97 11.62
CA ILE A 78 18.01 2.35 11.76
C ILE A 78 17.40 2.48 10.36
N GLY A 79 16.44 1.60 10.03
CA GLY A 79 15.63 1.68 8.83
C GLY A 79 14.31 2.39 9.11
N LEU A 80 14.08 3.55 8.49
CA LEU A 80 12.88 4.37 8.67
C LEU A 80 12.07 4.38 7.36
N THR A 81 10.82 3.89 7.39
CA THR A 81 9.95 3.91 6.21
C THR A 81 9.14 5.20 6.09
N SER A 82 9.12 5.77 4.89
CA SER A 82 8.26 6.90 4.53
C SER A 82 6.92 6.47 3.94
N SER A 83 6.65 5.18 3.83
CA SER A 83 5.38 4.66 3.32
C SER A 83 4.41 4.44 4.47
N PRO A 84 3.32 5.23 4.59
CA PRO A 84 2.49 5.24 5.80
C PRO A 84 1.62 4.01 5.98
N LEU A 85 1.27 3.29 4.92
CA LEU A 85 0.42 2.10 4.98
C LEU A 85 1.08 0.85 4.43
N ASP A 86 2.00 0.99 3.54
CA ASP A 86 2.91 0.04 2.94
C ASP A 86 3.30 0.56 1.54
N ARG A 87 4.19 -0.14 0.81
CA ARG A 87 4.75 0.30 -0.47
C ARG A 87 3.75 0.41 -1.62
N TRP A 88 2.58 -0.25 -1.56
CA TRP A 88 1.55 -0.18 -2.59
C TRP A 88 0.70 1.10 -2.54
N GLN A 89 0.78 1.84 -1.42
CA GLN A 89 0.07 3.10 -1.25
C GLN A 89 0.80 4.25 -1.90
N CYS A 90 0.03 5.19 -2.44
CA CYS A 90 0.56 6.47 -2.87
C CYS A 90 1.23 7.22 -1.71
N PRO A 91 2.26 8.04 -1.98
CA PRO A 91 2.94 8.81 -0.94
C PRO A 91 1.98 9.70 -0.18
N ASN A 92 2.23 9.90 1.11
CA ASN A 92 1.51 10.92 1.87
C ASN A 92 1.90 12.32 1.36
N LEU A 93 0.92 13.21 1.33
CA LEU A 93 1.14 14.60 0.88
C LEU A 93 1.79 15.48 1.95
N GLU A 94 1.79 15.05 3.21
CA GLU A 94 2.33 15.81 4.36
C GLU A 94 3.53 15.06 4.96
N LEU A 95 4.74 15.62 4.85
CA LEU A 95 5.99 14.99 5.26
C LEU A 95 6.67 15.64 6.47
N ASP A 96 6.22 16.78 6.93
CA ASP A 96 6.97 17.55 7.94
C ASP A 96 7.24 16.75 9.21
N HIS A 97 6.25 16.05 9.75
CA HIS A 97 6.45 15.19 10.92
C HIS A 97 7.43 14.04 10.71
N PHE A 98 7.45 13.49 9.49
CA PHE A 98 8.41 12.45 9.12
C PHE A 98 9.83 13.03 9.09
N ILE A 99 10.01 14.18 8.44
CA ILE A 99 11.30 14.87 8.34
C ILE A 99 11.81 15.31 9.71
N GLU A 100 10.95 15.89 10.54
CA GLU A 100 11.31 16.30 11.91
C GLU A 100 11.78 15.09 12.75
N PHE A 101 11.05 13.98 12.67
CA PHE A 101 11.46 12.77 13.37
C PHE A 101 12.77 12.22 12.82
N ALA A 102 12.92 12.13 11.50
CA ALA A 102 14.16 11.66 10.86
C ALA A 102 15.38 12.50 11.28
N LYS A 103 15.26 13.83 11.35
CA LYS A 103 16.32 14.73 11.83
C LYS A 103 16.71 14.51 13.30
N SER A 104 15.82 13.95 14.11
CA SER A 104 16.11 13.64 15.52
C SER A 104 16.88 12.32 15.71
N LEU A 105 17.09 11.57 14.63
CA LEU A 105 17.81 10.28 14.63
C LEU A 105 19.30 10.48 14.29
N PRO A 106 20.19 9.58 14.79
CA PRO A 106 21.60 9.60 14.40
C PRO A 106 21.79 9.42 12.91
N SER A 107 22.29 10.45 12.25
CA SER A 107 22.35 10.51 10.77
C SER A 107 23.29 9.45 10.18
N GLU A 108 24.36 9.11 10.89
CA GLU A 108 25.41 8.16 10.45
C GLU A 108 24.93 6.72 10.34
N LYS A 109 23.81 6.38 10.99
CA LYS A 109 23.20 5.03 10.93
C LYS A 109 21.75 5.03 10.42
N LEU A 110 21.26 6.18 9.94
CA LEU A 110 19.89 6.32 9.46
C LEU A 110 19.78 5.97 7.97
N LEU A 111 18.89 5.02 7.66
CA LEU A 111 18.52 4.59 6.32
C LEU A 111 17.05 4.93 6.09
N ILE A 112 16.75 5.66 5.01
CA ILE A 112 15.36 5.97 4.61
C ILE A 112 14.94 5.01 3.51
N MET A 113 13.70 4.49 3.60
CA MET A 113 13.09 3.66 2.58
C MET A 113 11.62 4.07 2.35
N GLY A 114 11.05 3.63 1.24
CA GLY A 114 9.65 3.91 0.90
C GLY A 114 9.47 4.87 -0.27
N ALA A 115 8.22 5.22 -0.56
CA ALA A 115 7.83 5.89 -1.80
C ALA A 115 8.48 7.28 -1.99
N HIS A 116 8.59 8.08 -0.93
CA HIS A 116 9.20 9.41 -1.02
C HIS A 116 10.70 9.35 -1.32
N GLY A 117 11.42 8.43 -0.66
CA GLY A 117 12.83 8.20 -0.94
C GLY A 117 13.06 7.69 -2.37
N SER A 118 12.12 6.91 -2.89
CA SER A 118 12.19 6.43 -4.26
C SER A 118 11.92 7.53 -5.29
N LEU A 119 11.04 8.49 -4.97
CA LEU A 119 10.72 9.63 -5.84
C LEU A 119 11.78 10.73 -5.78
N PHE A 120 12.24 11.09 -4.59
CA PHE A 120 13.10 12.26 -4.33
C PHE A 120 14.30 11.90 -3.45
N PRO A 121 15.17 10.97 -3.90
CA PRO A 121 16.23 10.44 -3.03
C PRO A 121 17.22 11.52 -2.55
N GLY A 122 17.63 12.43 -3.42
CA GLY A 122 18.55 13.53 -3.08
C GLY A 122 17.94 14.51 -2.07
N GLU A 123 16.69 14.89 -2.27
CA GLU A 123 15.98 15.81 -1.38
C GLU A 123 15.70 15.14 -0.02
N MET A 124 15.37 13.84 -0.02
CA MET A 124 15.23 13.08 1.24
C MET A 124 16.55 13.04 2.02
N LEU A 125 17.69 12.77 1.35
CA LEU A 125 19.01 12.87 2.00
C LEU A 125 19.28 14.26 2.56
N ARG A 126 19.01 15.29 1.77
CA ARG A 126 19.24 16.69 2.19
C ARG A 126 18.39 17.08 3.39
N ARG A 127 17.08 16.79 3.35
CA ARG A 127 16.13 17.19 4.41
C ARG A 127 16.24 16.37 5.69
N THR A 128 16.53 15.09 5.61
CA THR A 128 16.60 14.20 6.77
C THR A 128 17.99 14.10 7.39
N GLY A 129 19.02 14.39 6.62
CA GLY A 129 20.39 14.15 7.03
C GLY A 129 20.81 12.66 6.99
N ALA A 130 19.97 11.76 6.51
CA ALA A 130 20.24 10.33 6.52
C ALA A 130 21.55 9.94 5.83
N LYS A 131 22.14 8.81 6.25
CA LYS A 131 23.32 8.22 5.62
C LYS A 131 23.02 7.75 4.21
N ALA A 132 21.85 7.11 4.02
CA ALA A 132 21.43 6.61 2.72
C ALA A 132 19.89 6.59 2.58
N VAL A 133 19.44 6.59 1.32
CA VAL A 133 18.06 6.40 0.89
C VAL A 133 17.98 5.21 -0.05
N ILE A 134 17.16 4.23 0.30
CA ILE A 134 16.89 3.05 -0.52
C ILE A 134 15.75 3.38 -1.49
N ARG A 135 15.96 3.10 -2.76
CA ARG A 135 15.04 3.39 -3.87
C ARG A 135 14.38 2.11 -4.37
N GLY A 136 13.07 2.12 -4.47
CA GLY A 136 12.30 0.93 -4.87
C GLY A 136 12.12 -0.08 -3.73
N GLU A 137 12.22 -1.35 -4.08
CA GLU A 137 12.04 -2.47 -3.13
C GLU A 137 13.23 -2.54 -2.17
N PRO A 138 13.00 -2.44 -0.83
CA PRO A 138 14.12 -2.23 0.09
C PRO A 138 14.82 -3.51 0.57
N GLU A 139 14.24 -4.68 0.39
CA GLU A 139 14.60 -5.87 1.14
C GLU A 139 16.07 -6.28 0.94
N GLU A 140 16.47 -6.53 -0.30
CA GLU A 140 17.84 -7.00 -0.64
C GLU A 140 18.86 -5.86 -0.51
N THR A 141 18.48 -4.64 -0.89
CA THR A 141 19.35 -3.48 -0.75
C THR A 141 19.64 -3.17 0.71
N LEU A 142 18.63 -3.26 1.60
CA LEU A 142 18.83 -3.08 3.04
C LEU A 142 19.78 -4.14 3.61
N LEU A 143 19.58 -5.41 3.26
CA LEU A 143 20.48 -6.49 3.69
C LEU A 143 21.92 -6.21 3.24
N SER A 144 22.10 -5.82 1.97
CA SER A 144 23.43 -5.52 1.41
C SER A 144 24.10 -4.34 2.11
N ILE A 145 23.37 -3.26 2.41
CA ILE A 145 23.90 -2.09 3.15
C ILE A 145 24.45 -2.49 4.51
N VAL A 146 23.71 -3.31 5.28
CA VAL A 146 24.10 -3.63 6.66
C VAL A 146 25.17 -4.70 6.75
N THR A 147 25.39 -5.47 5.66
CA THR A 147 26.40 -6.55 5.62
C THR A 147 27.68 -6.16 4.89
N GLN A 148 27.63 -5.23 3.94
CA GLN A 148 28.78 -4.83 3.12
C GLN A 148 29.34 -3.47 3.58
N ARG A 149 30.63 -3.23 3.28
CA ARG A 149 31.28 -1.95 3.60
C ARG A 149 31.27 -0.97 2.43
N ASP A 150 31.42 -1.46 1.22
CA ASP A 150 31.38 -0.65 -0.01
C ASP A 150 29.99 -0.71 -0.63
N TRP A 151 29.38 0.48 -0.79
CA TRP A 151 28.05 0.64 -1.36
C TRP A 151 28.05 1.16 -2.79
N SER A 152 29.22 1.46 -3.35
CA SER A 152 29.34 2.10 -4.68
C SER A 152 28.72 1.27 -5.79
N ALA A 153 28.77 -0.06 -5.68
CA ALA A 153 28.20 -1.01 -6.62
C ALA A 153 26.77 -1.49 -6.26
N LEU A 154 26.22 -1.11 -5.09
CA LEU A 154 24.91 -1.57 -4.67
C LEU A 154 23.80 -0.86 -5.48
N PRO A 155 22.92 -1.58 -6.18
CA PRO A 155 21.86 -0.95 -6.95
C PRO A 155 20.75 -0.38 -6.04
N GLY A 156 20.01 0.60 -6.53
CA GLY A 156 18.86 1.16 -5.83
C GLY A 156 19.20 2.06 -4.64
N LEU A 157 20.35 2.75 -4.67
CA LEU A 157 20.82 3.53 -3.53
C LEU A 157 21.11 4.99 -3.90
N ALA A 158 20.82 5.88 -2.97
CA ALA A 158 21.39 7.22 -2.91
C ALA A 158 22.02 7.39 -1.53
N PHE A 159 23.29 7.83 -1.45
CA PHE A 159 24.01 7.92 -0.19
C PHE A 159 25.06 9.03 -0.17
N ARG A 160 25.51 9.40 1.03
CA ARG A 160 26.57 10.37 1.22
C ARG A 160 27.91 9.66 1.35
N ASN A 161 28.86 10.10 0.52
CA ASN A 161 30.25 9.70 0.58
C ASN A 161 31.16 10.92 0.41
N ASP A 162 32.02 11.18 1.35
CA ASP A 162 32.97 12.31 1.39
C ASP A 162 32.35 13.66 1.03
N GLY A 163 31.18 13.95 1.64
CA GLY A 163 30.44 15.19 1.43
C GLY A 163 29.63 15.27 0.12
N LYS A 164 29.78 14.28 -0.77
CA LYS A 164 29.04 14.19 -2.04
C LYS A 164 27.86 13.23 -1.92
N THR A 165 26.79 13.53 -2.65
CA THR A 165 25.69 12.59 -2.85
C THR A 165 25.96 11.73 -4.08
N LEU A 166 25.99 10.42 -3.89
CA LEU A 166 26.15 9.44 -4.96
C LEU A 166 24.82 8.74 -5.21
N PHE A 167 24.54 8.47 -6.48
CA PHE A 167 23.38 7.72 -6.94
C PHE A 167 23.84 6.48 -7.67
N THR A 168 23.38 5.31 -7.27
CA THR A 168 23.66 4.07 -7.97
C THR A 168 22.55 3.74 -8.98
N GLY A 169 22.73 2.73 -9.81
CA GLY A 169 21.73 2.25 -10.76
C GLY A 169 20.39 1.88 -10.11
N ALA A 170 19.40 1.56 -10.93
CA ALA A 170 18.10 1.07 -10.41
C ALA A 170 18.29 -0.28 -9.70
N ALA A 171 17.50 -0.52 -8.65
CA ALA A 171 17.47 -1.83 -8.00
C ALA A 171 16.99 -2.90 -8.97
N SER A 172 17.58 -4.08 -8.92
CA SER A 172 17.06 -5.26 -9.59
C SER A 172 15.75 -5.70 -8.96
N PRO A 173 14.81 -6.22 -9.76
CA PRO A 173 13.59 -6.78 -9.21
C PRO A 173 13.89 -7.98 -8.31
N ALA A 174 13.41 -7.97 -7.08
CA ALA A 174 13.62 -9.07 -6.14
C ALA A 174 12.94 -10.37 -6.61
N ASN A 175 13.58 -11.52 -6.35
CA ASN A 175 12.96 -12.83 -6.50
C ASN A 175 12.07 -13.14 -5.30
N LEU A 176 10.76 -13.04 -5.45
CA LEU A 176 9.80 -13.20 -4.34
C LEU A 176 9.82 -14.61 -3.75
N GLY A 177 10.19 -15.62 -4.55
CA GLY A 177 10.31 -17.01 -4.11
C GLY A 177 11.45 -17.28 -3.12
N GLU A 178 12.43 -16.37 -3.04
CA GLU A 178 13.56 -16.50 -2.14
C GLU A 178 13.34 -15.82 -0.78
N PHE A 179 12.27 -15.09 -0.60
CA PHE A 179 12.00 -14.41 0.66
C PHE A 179 11.55 -15.40 1.74
N PRO A 180 12.09 -15.29 2.97
CA PRO A 180 11.56 -16.03 4.10
C PRO A 180 10.12 -15.59 4.41
N VAL A 181 9.40 -16.42 5.16
CA VAL A 181 8.12 -16.03 5.76
C VAL A 181 8.30 -14.74 6.57
N PRO A 182 7.45 -13.72 6.38
CA PRO A 182 7.57 -12.46 7.10
C PRO A 182 7.59 -12.63 8.63
N SER A 183 8.37 -11.83 9.30
CA SER A 183 8.59 -11.93 10.75
C SER A 183 7.38 -11.45 11.58
N PHE A 184 6.20 -12.06 11.39
CA PHE A 184 4.97 -11.69 12.10
C PHE A 184 5.09 -11.70 13.62
N HIS A 185 6.02 -12.48 14.18
CA HIS A 185 6.30 -12.53 15.62
C HIS A 185 6.91 -11.23 16.19
N LEU A 186 7.37 -10.31 15.35
CA LEU A 186 7.92 -9.03 15.77
C LEU A 186 6.86 -7.96 16.02
N ILE A 187 5.59 -8.25 15.71
CA ILE A 187 4.46 -7.35 15.94
C ILE A 187 3.40 -8.07 16.79
N ASP A 188 2.48 -7.28 17.37
CA ASP A 188 1.28 -7.79 18.03
C ASP A 188 0.09 -7.73 17.05
N PRO A 189 -0.33 -8.84 16.42
CA PRO A 189 -1.41 -8.86 15.43
C PRO A 189 -2.74 -8.34 15.95
N SER A 190 -3.00 -8.45 17.26
CA SER A 190 -4.26 -8.02 17.88
C SER A 190 -4.50 -6.52 17.79
N ARG A 191 -3.45 -5.73 17.53
CA ARG A 191 -3.50 -4.27 17.41
C ARG A 191 -3.93 -3.79 16.04
N TYR A 192 -3.89 -4.67 15.03
CA TYR A 192 -4.21 -4.32 13.65
C TYR A 192 -5.64 -4.67 13.30
N PHE A 193 -6.30 -3.77 12.58
CA PHE A 193 -7.68 -3.97 12.18
C PHE A 193 -7.98 -3.27 10.84
N TYR A 194 -8.96 -3.80 10.15
CA TYR A 194 -9.58 -3.13 9.02
C TYR A 194 -11.09 -3.06 9.25
N GLU A 195 -11.66 -1.86 9.14
CA GLU A 195 -13.05 -1.59 9.50
C GLU A 195 -14.06 -2.45 8.70
N LEU A 196 -13.70 -2.82 7.47
CA LEU A 196 -14.53 -3.65 6.58
C LEU A 196 -14.35 -5.14 6.84
N MET A 197 -13.22 -5.56 7.37
CA MET A 197 -12.89 -6.97 7.57
C MET A 197 -13.01 -7.41 9.04
N GLY A 198 -12.28 -6.77 9.93
CA GLY A 198 -12.23 -7.12 11.36
C GLY A 198 -10.82 -7.09 11.93
N ARG A 199 -10.62 -7.84 13.04
CA ARG A 199 -9.31 -8.04 13.70
C ARG A 199 -9.16 -9.47 14.23
N PRO A 200 -7.94 -10.01 14.36
CA PRO A 200 -6.67 -9.44 13.88
C PRO A 200 -6.67 -9.31 12.36
N PHE A 201 -5.99 -8.28 11.84
CA PHE A 201 -5.91 -8.02 10.41
C PHE A 201 -4.46 -7.95 9.96
N LEU A 202 -4.09 -8.74 8.96
CA LEU A 202 -2.73 -8.84 8.46
C LEU A 202 -2.66 -8.61 6.95
N LEU A 203 -1.49 -8.21 6.47
CA LEU A 203 -1.21 -8.02 5.06
C LEU A 203 -0.42 -9.20 4.51
N PHE A 204 -0.76 -9.61 3.29
CA PHE A 204 -0.09 -10.64 2.51
C PHE A 204 0.16 -10.14 1.11
N GLU A 205 1.09 -10.76 0.42
CA GLU A 205 1.47 -10.42 -0.94
C GLU A 205 1.68 -11.71 -1.73
N THR A 206 0.98 -11.83 -2.86
CA THR A 206 1.13 -12.99 -3.77
C THR A 206 1.91 -12.61 -5.02
N SER A 207 1.90 -11.32 -5.36
CA SER A 207 2.60 -10.79 -6.53
C SER A 207 3.05 -9.34 -6.34
N ARG A 208 4.02 -8.90 -7.12
CA ARG A 208 4.47 -7.52 -7.23
C ARG A 208 4.43 -7.02 -8.66
N GLY A 209 4.04 -5.75 -8.79
CA GLY A 209 3.94 -5.07 -10.06
C GLY A 209 2.54 -5.14 -10.66
N CYS A 210 2.39 -4.50 -11.80
CA CYS A 210 1.14 -4.44 -12.55
C CYS A 210 1.48 -4.22 -14.03
N PRO A 211 0.89 -4.98 -14.98
CA PRO A 211 1.22 -4.88 -16.40
C PRO A 211 0.57 -3.67 -17.06
N TYR A 212 -0.40 -3.04 -16.41
CA TYR A 212 -1.13 -1.90 -16.96
C TYR A 212 -0.37 -0.60 -16.76
N GLU A 213 -0.55 0.34 -17.68
CA GLU A 213 0.13 1.65 -17.67
C GLU A 213 -0.88 2.80 -17.55
N CYS A 214 -1.78 2.72 -16.56
CA CYS A 214 -2.71 3.79 -16.27
C CYS A 214 -1.95 5.09 -15.97
N SER A 215 -2.37 6.19 -16.61
CA SER A 215 -1.63 7.47 -16.61
C SER A 215 -1.50 8.12 -15.23
N PHE A 216 -2.41 7.80 -14.32
CA PHE A 216 -2.47 8.33 -12.95
C PHE A 216 -1.78 7.43 -11.91
N CYS A 217 -1.41 6.20 -12.27
CA CYS A 217 -0.93 5.21 -11.31
C CYS A 217 0.55 5.37 -11.02
N LEU A 218 0.88 5.59 -9.74
CA LEU A 218 2.25 5.66 -9.28
C LEU A 218 2.76 4.26 -8.92
N LYS A 219 3.77 3.78 -9.66
CA LYS A 219 4.39 2.47 -9.45
C LYS A 219 5.87 2.57 -9.08
N VAL A 220 6.25 3.64 -8.38
CA VAL A 220 7.65 3.97 -8.07
C VAL A 220 8.39 2.90 -7.26
N MET A 221 7.62 2.13 -6.47
CA MET A 221 8.19 1.07 -5.61
C MET A 221 8.39 -0.26 -6.34
N TYR A 222 7.89 -0.40 -7.56
CA TYR A 222 7.88 -1.68 -8.25
C TYR A 222 8.65 -1.62 -9.56
N ALA A 223 9.38 -2.68 -9.86
CA ALA A 223 9.92 -2.89 -11.20
C ALA A 223 8.79 -3.13 -12.22
N LYS A 224 9.11 -2.99 -13.51
CA LYS A 224 8.19 -3.31 -14.59
C LYS A 224 7.78 -4.79 -14.59
N GLY A 225 6.57 -5.05 -15.06
CA GLY A 225 6.04 -6.40 -15.17
C GLY A 225 5.35 -6.89 -13.89
N VAL A 226 5.01 -8.18 -13.88
CA VAL A 226 4.39 -8.86 -12.74
C VAL A 226 5.30 -10.03 -12.35
N ARG A 227 5.64 -10.11 -11.08
CA ARG A 227 6.37 -11.24 -10.48
C ARG A 227 5.46 -11.89 -9.45
N VAL A 228 5.38 -13.20 -9.46
CA VAL A 228 4.54 -13.96 -8.54
C VAL A 228 5.41 -14.66 -7.48
N LYS A 229 4.83 -14.83 -6.30
CA LYS A 229 5.37 -15.64 -5.23
C LYS A 229 4.80 -17.06 -5.37
N PRO A 230 5.57 -18.12 -5.19
CA PRO A 230 5.04 -19.49 -5.21
C PRO A 230 3.84 -19.66 -4.28
N ALA A 231 2.77 -20.29 -4.72
CA ALA A 231 1.54 -20.44 -3.95
C ALA A 231 1.77 -21.13 -2.59
N GLU A 232 2.61 -22.16 -2.56
CA GLU A 232 2.96 -22.85 -1.31
C GLU A 232 3.67 -21.95 -0.29
N GLN A 233 4.49 -21.00 -0.76
CA GLN A 233 5.10 -20.01 0.13
C GLN A 233 4.04 -19.06 0.72
N VAL A 234 3.08 -18.63 -0.09
CA VAL A 234 1.94 -17.80 0.40
C VAL A 234 1.15 -18.57 1.46
N MET A 235 0.92 -19.87 1.24
CA MET A 235 0.25 -20.73 2.22
C MET A 235 1.04 -20.80 3.53
N ALA A 236 2.36 -21.01 3.46
CA ALA A 236 3.23 -21.03 4.65
C ALA A 236 3.20 -19.69 5.42
N GLU A 237 3.12 -18.56 4.72
CA GLU A 237 2.99 -17.24 5.34
C GLU A 237 1.65 -17.11 6.09
N ILE A 238 0.54 -17.58 5.50
CA ILE A 238 -0.79 -17.55 6.11
C ILE A 238 -0.84 -18.49 7.31
N GLU A 239 -0.31 -19.69 7.21
CA GLU A 239 -0.21 -20.65 8.31
C GLU A 239 0.60 -20.09 9.49
N ARG A 240 1.73 -19.46 9.20
CA ARG A 240 2.54 -18.78 10.21
C ARG A 240 1.78 -17.63 10.87
N ALA A 241 1.07 -16.83 10.10
CA ALA A 241 0.23 -15.75 10.61
C ALA A 241 -0.86 -16.28 11.55
N ILE A 242 -1.57 -17.33 11.15
CA ILE A 242 -2.61 -17.98 11.95
C ILE A 242 -2.02 -18.60 13.23
N SER A 243 -0.83 -19.21 13.16
CA SER A 243 -0.18 -19.78 14.35
C SER A 243 0.14 -18.74 15.43
N ILE A 244 0.34 -17.48 15.04
CA ILE A 244 0.66 -16.36 15.95
C ILE A 244 -0.60 -15.60 16.38
N ALA A 245 -1.51 -15.34 15.44
CA ALA A 245 -2.66 -14.46 15.63
C ALA A 245 -3.97 -15.19 15.98
N GLY A 246 -4.01 -16.52 15.79
CA GLY A 246 -5.27 -17.26 15.73
C GLY A 246 -6.04 -16.97 14.43
N PRO A 247 -7.36 -17.24 14.38
CA PRO A 247 -8.22 -16.88 13.26
C PRO A 247 -8.07 -15.40 12.90
N CYS A 248 -7.76 -15.10 11.64
CA CYS A 248 -7.43 -13.72 11.24
C CYS A 248 -8.06 -13.34 9.90
N TYR A 249 -8.01 -12.02 9.65
CA TYR A 249 -8.41 -11.42 8.38
C TYR A 249 -7.18 -10.98 7.62
N GLY A 250 -7.19 -11.17 6.30
CA GLY A 250 -6.10 -10.81 5.44
C GLY A 250 -6.45 -9.83 4.34
N TYR A 251 -5.47 -9.09 3.86
CA TYR A 251 -5.52 -8.37 2.63
C TYR A 251 -4.34 -8.78 1.74
N PHE A 252 -4.64 -9.33 0.58
CA PHE A 252 -3.63 -9.49 -0.47
C PHE A 252 -3.39 -8.12 -1.11
N ILE A 253 -2.24 -7.51 -0.79
CA ILE A 253 -1.89 -6.13 -1.19
C ILE A 253 -1.32 -6.04 -2.61
N ASP A 254 -1.48 -7.09 -3.39
CA ASP A 254 -1.14 -7.08 -4.82
C ASP A 254 -1.78 -5.88 -5.51
N LEU A 255 -1.09 -5.26 -6.46
CA LEU A 255 -1.69 -4.17 -7.24
C LEU A 255 -2.89 -4.66 -8.04
N GLU A 256 -2.86 -5.92 -8.51
CA GLU A 256 -3.91 -6.57 -9.29
C GLU A 256 -3.89 -8.08 -9.03
N PHE A 257 -4.64 -8.55 -8.05
CA PHE A 257 -4.62 -9.95 -7.59
C PHE A 257 -4.99 -10.97 -8.69
N THR A 258 -5.95 -10.63 -9.55
CA THR A 258 -6.48 -11.57 -10.55
C THR A 258 -5.84 -11.43 -11.93
N THR A 259 -4.88 -10.54 -12.12
CA THR A 259 -4.23 -10.32 -13.43
C THR A 259 -3.55 -11.59 -13.95
N ASN A 260 -2.90 -12.35 -13.07
CA ASN A 260 -2.49 -13.72 -13.38
C ASN A 260 -3.56 -14.69 -12.85
N ARG A 261 -4.52 -15.02 -13.73
CA ARG A 261 -5.67 -15.86 -13.37
C ARG A 261 -5.24 -17.24 -12.84
N GLY A 262 -4.25 -17.88 -13.48
CA GLY A 262 -3.74 -19.18 -13.06
C GLY A 262 -3.20 -19.13 -11.63
N HIS A 263 -2.38 -18.15 -11.34
CA HIS A 263 -1.82 -17.96 -10.00
C HIS A 263 -2.92 -17.66 -8.95
N ALA A 264 -3.89 -16.81 -9.27
CA ALA A 264 -5.03 -16.55 -8.39
C ALA A 264 -5.84 -17.82 -8.09
N MET A 265 -6.02 -18.70 -9.09
CA MET A 265 -6.64 -20.02 -8.90
C MET A 265 -5.82 -20.91 -7.99
N GLU A 266 -4.51 -21.03 -8.18
CA GLU A 266 -3.59 -21.81 -7.31
C GLU A 266 -3.66 -21.35 -5.84
N ILE A 267 -3.69 -20.03 -5.60
CA ILE A 267 -3.86 -19.48 -4.25
C ILE A 267 -5.22 -19.90 -3.66
N CYS A 268 -6.31 -19.77 -4.43
CA CYS A 268 -7.64 -20.16 -3.96
C CYS A 268 -7.74 -21.66 -3.67
N GLU A 269 -7.16 -22.50 -4.50
CA GLU A 269 -7.10 -23.95 -4.30
C GLU A 269 -6.27 -24.32 -3.06
N GLY A 270 -5.12 -23.67 -2.89
CA GLY A 270 -4.28 -23.83 -1.70
C GLY A 270 -5.02 -23.52 -0.40
N LEU A 271 -5.78 -22.41 -0.37
CA LEU A 271 -6.61 -22.02 0.77
C LEU A 271 -7.76 -23.00 1.01
N ASN A 272 -8.43 -23.45 -0.06
CA ASN A 272 -9.54 -24.41 0.03
C ASN A 272 -9.08 -25.77 0.58
N ARG A 273 -7.93 -26.30 0.13
CA ARG A 273 -7.38 -27.57 0.63
C ARG A 273 -7.07 -27.54 2.12
N ARG A 274 -6.59 -26.42 2.62
CA ARG A 274 -6.18 -26.25 4.03
C ARG A 274 -7.31 -25.93 4.99
N ASN A 275 -8.42 -25.40 4.47
CA ASN A 275 -9.62 -25.04 5.24
C ASN A 275 -9.30 -24.22 6.52
N HIS A 276 -8.35 -23.30 6.43
CA HIS A 276 -7.97 -22.46 7.57
C HIS A 276 -9.05 -21.41 7.89
N PRO A 277 -9.17 -20.98 9.15
CA PRO A 277 -10.06 -19.90 9.58
C PRO A 277 -9.49 -18.53 9.13
N PHE A 278 -9.44 -18.32 7.83
CA PHE A 278 -8.88 -17.16 7.16
C PHE A 278 -9.91 -16.52 6.22
N SER A 279 -10.26 -15.29 6.49
CA SER A 279 -11.11 -14.49 5.61
C SER A 279 -10.31 -13.32 5.04
N TRP A 280 -10.43 -13.06 3.75
CA TRP A 280 -9.55 -12.12 3.09
C TRP A 280 -10.25 -11.18 2.12
N CYS A 281 -9.55 -10.13 1.76
CA CYS A 281 -9.90 -9.22 0.68
C CYS A 281 -8.70 -9.01 -0.24
N CYS A 282 -8.97 -8.49 -1.43
CA CYS A 282 -7.95 -8.10 -2.41
C CYS A 282 -8.41 -6.89 -3.21
N GLN A 283 -7.52 -6.36 -4.03
CA GLN A 283 -7.89 -5.39 -5.07
C GLN A 283 -7.58 -5.98 -6.44
N THR A 284 -8.42 -5.63 -7.41
CA THR A 284 -8.24 -6.00 -8.80
C THR A 284 -9.08 -5.13 -9.74
N ARG A 285 -8.91 -5.34 -11.03
CA ARG A 285 -9.71 -4.74 -12.09
C ARG A 285 -11.02 -5.50 -12.27
N ALA A 286 -12.10 -4.79 -12.55
CA ALA A 286 -13.40 -5.42 -12.77
C ALA A 286 -13.46 -6.23 -14.08
N ASP A 287 -12.60 -5.94 -15.04
CA ASP A 287 -12.49 -6.67 -16.31
C ASP A 287 -11.54 -7.89 -16.25
N ALA A 288 -10.84 -8.09 -15.11
CA ALA A 288 -9.92 -9.21 -14.88
C ALA A 288 -10.54 -10.33 -14.02
N VAL A 289 -11.86 -10.43 -13.95
CA VAL A 289 -12.59 -11.47 -13.21
C VAL A 289 -13.62 -12.17 -14.06
N ASP A 290 -13.86 -13.44 -13.74
CA ASP A 290 -14.92 -14.27 -14.32
C ASP A 290 -15.70 -15.04 -13.24
N ALA A 291 -16.81 -15.67 -13.63
CA ALA A 291 -17.71 -16.34 -12.68
C ALA A 291 -17.05 -17.53 -11.98
N GLU A 292 -16.20 -18.28 -12.67
CA GLU A 292 -15.49 -19.43 -12.12
C GLU A 292 -14.48 -18.98 -11.06
N LEU A 293 -13.59 -18.04 -11.41
CA LEU A 293 -12.60 -17.49 -10.49
C LEU A 293 -13.25 -16.92 -9.24
N LEU A 294 -14.32 -16.13 -9.39
CA LEU A 294 -15.03 -15.53 -8.24
C LEU A 294 -15.67 -16.58 -7.34
N LYS A 295 -16.19 -17.71 -7.89
CA LYS A 295 -16.66 -18.84 -7.08
C LYS A 295 -15.53 -19.48 -6.28
N HIS A 296 -14.36 -19.67 -6.89
CA HIS A 296 -13.17 -20.19 -6.20
C HIS A 296 -12.70 -19.23 -5.11
N MET A 297 -12.61 -17.94 -5.40
CA MET A 297 -12.28 -16.91 -4.42
C MET A 297 -13.25 -16.93 -3.23
N LYS A 298 -14.56 -17.00 -3.51
CA LYS A 298 -15.59 -17.05 -2.44
C LYS A 298 -15.41 -18.26 -1.53
N ARG A 299 -15.23 -19.45 -2.11
CA ARG A 299 -14.97 -20.68 -1.34
C ARG A 299 -13.68 -20.59 -0.52
N ALA A 300 -12.65 -19.96 -1.09
CA ALA A 300 -11.37 -19.74 -0.43
C ALA A 300 -11.41 -18.65 0.68
N GLY A 301 -12.58 -18.13 1.04
CA GLY A 301 -12.75 -17.14 2.12
C GLY A 301 -12.68 -15.68 1.68
N CYS A 302 -12.69 -15.37 0.37
CA CYS A 302 -12.77 -13.99 -0.09
C CYS A 302 -14.10 -13.36 0.30
N ARG A 303 -14.06 -12.28 1.07
CA ARG A 303 -15.24 -11.55 1.53
C ARG A 303 -15.48 -10.25 0.78
N LEU A 304 -14.41 -9.60 0.34
CA LEU A 304 -14.48 -8.27 -0.25
C LEU A 304 -13.45 -8.14 -1.37
N VAL A 305 -13.89 -7.62 -2.52
CA VAL A 305 -12.98 -7.22 -3.61
C VAL A 305 -13.07 -5.72 -3.83
N HIS A 306 -11.91 -5.09 -3.89
CA HIS A 306 -11.78 -3.68 -4.25
C HIS A 306 -11.56 -3.55 -5.75
N PHE A 307 -12.43 -2.81 -6.44
CA PHE A 307 -12.36 -2.57 -7.87
C PHE A 307 -12.00 -1.11 -8.17
N GLY A 308 -10.93 -0.91 -8.93
CA GLY A 308 -10.65 0.40 -9.52
C GLY A 308 -11.56 0.64 -10.71
N VAL A 309 -12.61 1.46 -10.55
CA VAL A 309 -13.53 1.87 -11.62
C VAL A 309 -13.06 3.16 -12.25
N GLU A 310 -12.66 4.10 -11.44
CA GLU A 310 -12.12 5.44 -11.70
C GLU A 310 -13.15 6.40 -12.26
N SER A 311 -13.76 6.13 -13.43
CA SER A 311 -14.70 7.03 -14.10
C SER A 311 -15.89 6.31 -14.71
N GLY A 312 -17.02 7.03 -14.85
CA GLY A 312 -18.19 6.64 -15.64
C GLY A 312 -18.16 7.16 -17.08
N SER A 313 -17.14 7.91 -17.47
CA SER A 313 -16.91 8.36 -18.84
C SER A 313 -15.95 7.43 -19.57
N GLN A 314 -16.39 6.86 -20.71
CA GLN A 314 -15.51 6.03 -21.53
C GLN A 314 -14.33 6.82 -22.07
N ARG A 315 -14.56 8.07 -22.48
CA ARG A 315 -13.50 8.97 -22.96
C ARG A 315 -12.37 9.12 -21.93
N LEU A 316 -12.71 9.26 -20.64
CA LEU A 316 -11.72 9.37 -19.57
C LEU A 316 -11.00 8.04 -19.31
N LEU A 317 -11.71 6.92 -19.35
CA LEU A 317 -11.06 5.60 -19.21
C LEU A 317 -10.03 5.37 -20.33
N ASP A 318 -10.36 5.77 -21.56
CA ASP A 318 -9.45 5.68 -22.70
C ASP A 318 -8.29 6.67 -22.57
N GLY A 319 -8.58 7.94 -22.24
CA GLY A 319 -7.59 9.01 -22.06
C GLY A 319 -6.61 8.73 -20.91
N THR A 320 -7.04 8.03 -19.86
CA THR A 320 -6.18 7.61 -18.74
C THR A 320 -5.46 6.29 -19.00
N ASN A 321 -5.56 5.70 -20.19
CA ASN A 321 -4.96 4.43 -20.54
C ASN A 321 -5.37 3.28 -19.62
N LYS A 322 -6.59 3.33 -19.07
CA LYS A 322 -7.13 2.27 -18.20
C LYS A 322 -7.36 0.98 -18.98
N LYS A 323 -7.52 1.06 -20.32
CA LYS A 323 -7.73 -0.11 -21.22
C LYS A 323 -8.86 -1.02 -20.75
N THR A 324 -10.02 -0.43 -20.47
CA THR A 324 -11.25 -1.15 -20.09
C THR A 324 -12.46 -0.38 -20.62
N ASN A 325 -13.62 -0.98 -20.52
CA ASN A 325 -14.86 -0.29 -20.90
C ASN A 325 -15.95 -0.46 -19.83
N LEU A 326 -16.93 0.43 -19.87
CA LEU A 326 -18.02 0.48 -18.90
C LEU A 326 -18.83 -0.83 -18.85
N HIS A 327 -18.99 -1.52 -19.98
CA HIS A 327 -19.68 -2.82 -20.02
C HIS A 327 -18.92 -3.90 -19.26
N ALA A 328 -17.61 -4.01 -19.45
CA ALA A 328 -16.76 -4.96 -18.73
C ALA A 328 -16.76 -4.70 -17.22
N ILE A 329 -16.74 -3.41 -16.83
CA ILE A 329 -16.82 -3.02 -15.41
C ILE A 329 -18.16 -3.45 -14.81
N ARG A 330 -19.30 -3.16 -15.48
CA ARG A 330 -20.63 -3.62 -15.04
C ARG A 330 -20.68 -5.13 -14.87
N ARG A 331 -20.16 -5.87 -15.85
CA ARG A 331 -20.14 -7.32 -15.83
C ARG A 331 -19.36 -7.85 -14.63
N GLY A 332 -18.13 -7.36 -14.39
CA GLY A 332 -17.28 -7.85 -13.31
C GLY A 332 -17.88 -7.60 -11.93
N ILE A 333 -18.43 -6.41 -11.68
CA ILE A 333 -19.07 -6.08 -10.40
C ILE A 333 -20.35 -6.91 -10.18
N ARG A 334 -21.14 -7.13 -11.23
CA ARG A 334 -22.32 -8.01 -11.17
C ARG A 334 -21.94 -9.44 -10.82
N LEU A 335 -20.93 -10.00 -11.49
CA LEU A 335 -20.44 -11.36 -11.22
C LEU A 335 -19.92 -11.53 -9.80
N ALA A 336 -19.19 -10.55 -9.27
CA ALA A 336 -18.71 -10.59 -7.87
C ALA A 336 -19.88 -10.62 -6.88
N ARG A 337 -20.91 -9.82 -7.11
CA ARG A 337 -22.13 -9.81 -6.29
C ARG A 337 -22.90 -11.14 -6.40
N GLU A 338 -23.04 -11.70 -7.60
CA GLU A 338 -23.68 -13.00 -7.83
C GLU A 338 -22.93 -14.15 -7.15
N ALA A 339 -21.59 -14.05 -7.05
CA ALA A 339 -20.77 -14.97 -6.27
C ALA A 339 -20.89 -14.76 -4.74
N GLY A 340 -21.64 -13.76 -4.28
CA GLY A 340 -21.80 -13.44 -2.86
C GLY A 340 -20.56 -12.78 -2.23
N ILE A 341 -19.75 -12.08 -3.03
CA ILE A 341 -18.60 -11.31 -2.56
C ILE A 341 -19.01 -9.84 -2.46
N GLU A 342 -18.69 -9.19 -1.34
CA GLU A 342 -18.86 -7.75 -1.19
C GLU A 342 -17.93 -7.00 -2.16
N THR A 343 -18.39 -5.86 -2.66
CA THR A 343 -17.64 -5.06 -3.62
C THR A 343 -17.37 -3.66 -3.07
N ALA A 344 -16.13 -3.20 -3.19
CA ALA A 344 -15.75 -1.82 -2.95
C ALA A 344 -15.23 -1.20 -4.26
N CYS A 345 -15.84 -0.11 -4.71
CA CYS A 345 -15.46 0.54 -5.95
C CYS A 345 -14.84 1.90 -5.68
N PHE A 346 -13.69 2.15 -6.32
CA PHE A 346 -13.00 3.43 -6.27
C PHE A 346 -13.35 4.26 -7.50
N PHE A 347 -13.67 5.53 -7.27
CA PHE A 347 -13.97 6.54 -8.26
C PHE A 347 -13.10 7.76 -8.04
N MET A 348 -12.69 8.41 -9.10
CA MET A 348 -11.87 9.62 -9.05
C MET A 348 -12.52 10.74 -9.85
N PHE A 349 -12.32 11.97 -9.39
CA PHE A 349 -12.72 13.21 -10.04
C PHE A 349 -11.51 14.12 -10.24
N GLY A 350 -11.52 14.92 -11.28
CA GLY A 350 -10.47 15.90 -11.56
C GLY A 350 -9.31 15.34 -12.37
N PHE A 351 -9.58 14.42 -13.28
CA PHE A 351 -8.59 14.05 -14.30
C PHE A 351 -8.31 15.25 -15.24
N PRO A 352 -7.10 15.33 -15.84
CA PRO A 352 -6.82 16.37 -16.82
C PRO A 352 -7.88 16.39 -17.94
N GLY A 353 -8.44 17.58 -18.18
CA GLY A 353 -9.49 17.79 -19.19
C GLY A 353 -10.83 17.08 -18.93
N GLU A 354 -11.11 16.66 -17.68
CA GLU A 354 -12.41 16.12 -17.29
C GLU A 354 -13.46 17.24 -17.21
N LEU A 355 -14.61 17.02 -17.81
CA LEU A 355 -15.72 17.97 -17.78
C LEU A 355 -16.62 17.74 -16.54
N PRO A 356 -17.28 18.78 -16.01
CA PRO A 356 -18.26 18.61 -14.93
C PRO A 356 -19.37 17.59 -15.25
N SER A 357 -19.81 17.51 -16.50
CA SER A 357 -20.79 16.52 -16.98
C SER A 357 -20.27 15.08 -16.83
N GLU A 358 -18.98 14.83 -17.06
CA GLU A 358 -18.37 13.51 -16.91
C GLU A 358 -18.22 13.10 -15.44
N MET A 359 -18.04 14.07 -14.55
CA MET A 359 -18.10 13.82 -13.10
C MET A 359 -19.52 13.39 -12.68
N GLU A 360 -20.55 13.99 -13.27
CA GLU A 360 -21.94 13.56 -13.08
C GLU A 360 -22.19 12.15 -13.64
N GLU A 361 -21.69 11.84 -14.84
CA GLU A 361 -21.73 10.49 -15.41
C GLU A 361 -21.08 9.47 -14.47
N THR A 362 -19.96 9.81 -13.86
CA THR A 362 -19.25 8.96 -12.88
C THR A 362 -20.11 8.73 -11.65
N LEU A 363 -20.80 9.74 -11.14
CA LEU A 363 -21.72 9.60 -10.00
C LEU A 363 -22.96 8.76 -10.36
N ILE A 364 -23.53 8.95 -11.54
CA ILE A 364 -24.66 8.15 -12.05
C ILE A 364 -24.22 6.69 -12.19
N PHE A 365 -23.04 6.45 -12.78
CA PHE A 365 -22.48 5.11 -12.94
C PHE A 365 -22.20 4.42 -11.61
N ALA A 366 -21.68 5.14 -10.63
CA ALA A 366 -21.49 4.59 -9.27
C ALA A 366 -22.83 4.13 -8.65
N LYS A 367 -23.91 4.89 -8.84
CA LYS A 367 -25.25 4.53 -8.35
C LYS A 367 -25.82 3.33 -9.11
N GLU A 368 -25.60 3.25 -10.41
CA GLU A 368 -26.00 2.12 -11.25
C GLU A 368 -25.31 0.83 -10.83
N LEU A 369 -23.99 0.86 -10.69
CA LEU A 369 -23.19 -0.29 -10.24
C LEU A 369 -23.59 -0.76 -8.85
N ASN A 370 -24.02 0.15 -7.99
CA ASN A 370 -24.49 -0.09 -6.63
C ASN A 370 -23.56 -1.03 -5.80
N PRO A 371 -22.25 -0.79 -5.73
CA PRO A 371 -21.35 -1.61 -4.93
C PRO A 371 -21.70 -1.54 -3.43
N THR A 372 -21.19 -2.52 -2.65
CA THR A 372 -21.35 -2.50 -1.20
C THR A 372 -20.75 -1.25 -0.58
N TYR A 373 -19.57 -0.85 -1.10
CA TYR A 373 -18.86 0.36 -0.69
C TYR A 373 -18.43 1.15 -1.92
N ALA A 374 -18.63 2.46 -1.92
CA ALA A 374 -18.11 3.38 -2.93
C ALA A 374 -17.16 4.39 -2.28
N SER A 375 -16.01 4.60 -2.87
CA SER A 375 -15.04 5.57 -2.40
C SER A 375 -14.74 6.57 -3.50
N PHE A 376 -14.84 7.86 -3.19
CA PHE A 376 -14.66 8.96 -4.13
C PHE A 376 -13.42 9.76 -3.75
N HIS A 377 -12.53 9.97 -4.70
CA HIS A 377 -11.24 10.63 -4.51
C HIS A 377 -11.01 11.73 -5.54
N MET A 378 -10.07 12.61 -5.28
CA MET A 378 -9.52 13.50 -6.30
C MET A 378 -8.38 12.80 -7.01
N ALA A 379 -8.26 13.00 -8.32
CA ALA A 379 -7.10 12.59 -9.10
C ALA A 379 -5.90 13.45 -8.67
N THR A 380 -4.94 12.83 -8.01
CA THR A 380 -3.71 13.49 -7.55
C THR A 380 -2.62 13.26 -8.59
N PRO A 381 -2.05 14.32 -9.17
CA PRO A 381 -1.00 14.21 -10.18
C PRO A 381 0.36 13.98 -9.51
N TYR A 382 0.61 12.75 -9.04
CA TYR A 382 1.88 12.41 -8.43
C TYR A 382 3.06 12.55 -9.40
N PRO A 383 4.19 13.10 -8.96
CA PRO A 383 5.42 13.08 -9.74
C PRO A 383 5.79 11.67 -10.18
N GLY A 384 6.22 11.52 -11.44
CA GLY A 384 6.51 10.21 -12.03
C GLY A 384 5.31 9.50 -12.65
N THR A 385 4.09 10.04 -12.51
CA THR A 385 2.91 9.62 -13.29
C THR A 385 2.78 10.46 -14.57
N ARG A 386 2.04 9.96 -15.57
CA ARG A 386 1.83 10.70 -16.83
C ARG A 386 0.95 11.95 -16.66
N ILE A 387 0.08 11.98 -15.66
CA ILE A 387 -0.75 13.16 -15.33
C ILE A 387 -0.06 14.11 -14.35
N GLY A 388 1.07 13.68 -13.79
CA GLY A 388 1.84 14.47 -12.83
C GLY A 388 2.88 15.37 -13.50
N PRO A 389 3.49 16.28 -12.74
CA PRO A 389 4.61 17.05 -13.22
C PRO A 389 5.73 16.10 -13.67
N LYS A 390 6.43 16.49 -14.73
CA LYS A 390 7.63 15.78 -15.17
C LYS A 390 8.67 15.87 -14.05
N ALA A 391 8.64 14.92 -13.14
CA ALA A 391 9.72 14.76 -12.21
C ALA A 391 10.89 14.15 -12.98
N HIS A 392 12.06 14.75 -12.89
CA HIS A 392 13.32 14.10 -13.18
C HIS A 392 13.87 13.49 -11.89
N PRO A 393 13.29 12.39 -11.38
CA PRO A 393 13.60 11.89 -10.03
C PRO A 393 14.98 11.25 -9.97
N MET A 394 15.67 11.07 -11.07
CA MET A 394 16.67 10.02 -11.14
C MET A 394 18.03 10.38 -11.71
N GLN A 395 18.29 11.60 -12.19
CA GLN A 395 19.53 11.81 -12.93
C GLN A 395 20.53 12.78 -12.33
N ASP A 396 20.13 13.73 -11.49
CA ASP A 396 21.09 14.80 -11.14
C ASP A 396 21.07 15.34 -9.71
N GLY A 397 20.29 14.75 -8.79
CA GLY A 397 20.27 15.26 -7.41
C GLY A 397 19.80 16.71 -7.26
N SER A 398 19.35 17.34 -8.34
CA SER A 398 18.77 18.68 -8.29
C SER A 398 17.50 18.62 -7.44
N GLY A 399 17.48 19.39 -6.37
CA GLY A 399 16.42 19.42 -5.36
C GLY A 399 15.07 19.73 -6.01
N GLY A 400 14.30 18.68 -6.32
CA GLY A 400 12.92 18.84 -6.68
C GLY A 400 12.10 19.18 -5.44
N ASP A 401 11.17 20.11 -5.58
CA ASP A 401 10.20 20.39 -4.52
C ASP A 401 9.41 19.10 -4.21
N MET A 402 9.47 18.60 -2.98
CA MET A 402 8.70 17.44 -2.51
C MET A 402 7.24 17.80 -2.22
N SER A 403 6.77 18.98 -2.63
CA SER A 403 5.37 19.32 -2.59
C SER A 403 4.61 18.52 -3.63
N PHE A 404 3.51 17.91 -3.20
CA PHE A 404 2.62 17.19 -4.10
C PHE A 404 1.40 18.07 -4.38
N PRO A 405 1.10 18.37 -5.64
CA PRO A 405 -0.14 19.06 -5.96
C PRO A 405 -1.33 18.20 -5.54
N LEU A 406 -2.32 18.82 -4.90
CA LEU A 406 -3.50 18.11 -4.38
C LEU A 406 -4.44 17.63 -5.47
N ASN A 407 -4.41 18.28 -6.63
CA ASN A 407 -5.28 18.04 -7.78
C ASN A 407 -4.58 18.47 -9.08
N CYS A 408 -5.12 18.03 -10.19
CA CYS A 408 -4.68 18.50 -11.50
C CYS A 408 -5.00 20.00 -11.66
N PRO A 409 -4.12 20.78 -12.32
CA PRO A 409 -4.21 22.24 -12.39
C PRO A 409 -5.47 22.75 -13.10
N ASP A 410 -6.11 21.94 -13.93
CA ASP A 410 -7.29 22.31 -14.73
C ASP A 410 -8.57 22.50 -13.88
N HIS A 411 -8.52 22.17 -12.59
CA HIS A 411 -9.70 22.16 -11.73
C HIS A 411 -9.49 22.97 -10.45
N ASP A 412 -10.51 23.75 -10.07
CA ASP A 412 -10.56 24.39 -8.76
C ASP A 412 -10.62 23.32 -7.62
N PRO A 413 -9.68 23.33 -6.67
CA PRO A 413 -9.68 22.38 -5.55
C PRO A 413 -10.95 22.41 -4.70
N LEU A 414 -11.57 23.59 -4.53
CA LEU A 414 -12.81 23.74 -3.77
C LEU A 414 -14.01 23.14 -4.52
N PHE A 415 -14.03 23.28 -5.85
CA PHE A 415 -15.03 22.61 -6.67
C PHE A 415 -14.93 21.09 -6.55
N LEU A 416 -13.73 20.53 -6.68
CA LEU A 416 -13.51 19.09 -6.53
C LEU A 416 -13.88 18.59 -5.12
N ASP A 417 -13.56 19.36 -4.07
CA ASP A 417 -13.96 18.98 -2.70
C ASP A 417 -15.48 18.94 -2.55
N ARG A 418 -16.19 19.94 -3.09
CA ARG A 418 -17.66 19.95 -3.11
C ARG A 418 -18.21 18.74 -3.89
N MET A 419 -17.63 18.45 -5.06
CA MET A 419 -18.04 17.30 -5.89
C MET A 419 -17.88 15.97 -5.15
N VAL A 420 -16.73 15.74 -4.51
CA VAL A 420 -16.50 14.52 -3.72
C VAL A 420 -17.47 14.42 -2.54
N ARG A 421 -17.72 15.50 -1.80
CA ARG A 421 -18.72 15.53 -0.71
C ARG A 421 -20.13 15.21 -1.22
N ARG A 422 -20.52 15.83 -2.33
CA ARG A 422 -21.78 15.57 -3.00
C ARG A 422 -21.91 14.12 -3.45
N ALA A 423 -20.82 13.53 -3.98
CA ALA A 423 -20.80 12.14 -4.39
C ALA A 423 -21.05 11.19 -3.22
N TYR A 424 -20.38 11.40 -2.08
CA TYR A 424 -20.61 10.61 -0.87
C TYR A 424 -22.06 10.74 -0.38
N LEU A 425 -22.58 11.94 -0.23
CA LEU A 425 -23.96 12.17 0.21
C LEU A 425 -24.96 11.52 -0.76
N SER A 426 -24.81 11.80 -2.06
CA SER A 426 -25.71 11.32 -3.10
C SER A 426 -25.69 9.81 -3.29
N TYR A 427 -24.55 9.16 -3.00
CA TYR A 427 -24.43 7.71 -3.06
C TYR A 427 -25.00 7.02 -1.82
N TYR A 428 -24.64 7.46 -0.63
CA TYR A 428 -24.96 6.75 0.62
C TYR A 428 -26.33 7.14 1.20
N VAL A 429 -26.82 8.37 0.93
CA VAL A 429 -28.12 8.85 1.41
C VAL A 429 -29.17 8.69 0.30
N ARG A 430 -29.47 7.44 -0.06
CA ARG A 430 -30.52 7.08 -1.03
C ARG A 430 -31.26 5.81 -0.61
N PHE A 431 -32.55 5.75 -0.90
CA PHE A 431 -33.40 4.59 -0.54
C PHE A 431 -32.87 3.26 -1.10
N PRO A 432 -32.45 3.14 -2.39
CA PRO A 432 -31.94 1.89 -2.93
C PRO A 432 -30.65 1.41 -2.28
N TYR A 433 -29.91 2.28 -1.57
CA TYR A 433 -28.74 1.89 -0.76
C TYR A 433 -29.14 1.48 0.66
N ILE A 434 -29.98 2.25 1.32
CA ILE A 434 -30.32 2.10 2.74
C ILE A 434 -31.28 0.93 2.98
N LEU A 435 -32.35 0.83 2.18
CA LEU A 435 -33.45 -0.11 2.46
C LEU A 435 -33.03 -1.58 2.43
N PRO A 436 -32.27 -2.09 1.44
CA PRO A 436 -31.79 -3.48 1.46
C PRO A 436 -30.89 -3.78 2.64
N ARG A 437 -30.09 -2.79 3.08
CA ARG A 437 -29.16 -2.97 4.21
C ARG A 437 -29.84 -2.96 5.58
N LEU A 438 -30.96 -2.26 5.70
CA LEU A 438 -31.83 -2.37 6.88
C LEU A 438 -32.55 -3.72 6.95
N LYS A 439 -32.97 -4.26 5.79
CA LYS A 439 -33.70 -5.54 5.72
C LYS A 439 -32.80 -6.76 5.90
N HIS A 440 -31.59 -6.74 5.33
CA HIS A 440 -30.72 -7.92 5.22
C HIS A 440 -29.34 -7.73 5.88
N GLY A 441 -29.05 -6.53 6.38
CA GLY A 441 -27.76 -6.22 7.02
C GLY A 441 -27.70 -6.65 8.47
N SER A 442 -26.58 -7.22 8.92
CA SER A 442 -26.35 -7.40 10.35
C SER A 442 -26.20 -6.03 11.02
N PRO A 443 -26.65 -5.86 12.29
CA PRO A 443 -26.48 -4.60 13.04
C PRO A 443 -25.04 -4.11 13.07
N GLY A 444 -24.07 -5.02 13.17
CA GLY A 444 -22.64 -4.69 13.14
C GLY A 444 -22.16 -4.15 11.78
N SER A 445 -22.72 -4.64 10.66
CA SER A 445 -22.42 -4.11 9.32
C SER A 445 -22.96 -2.69 9.16
N LEU A 446 -24.17 -2.44 9.63
CA LEU A 446 -24.80 -1.11 9.57
C LEU A 446 -24.01 -0.07 10.40
N ILE A 447 -23.63 -0.44 11.63
CA ILE A 447 -22.82 0.43 12.50
C ILE A 447 -21.47 0.75 11.84
N ARG A 448 -20.80 -0.23 11.23
CA ARG A 448 -19.54 -0.01 10.49
C ARG A 448 -19.73 0.97 9.33
N GLN A 449 -20.79 0.81 8.55
CA GLN A 449 -21.10 1.70 7.42
C GLN A 449 -21.40 3.13 7.89
N ILE A 450 -22.16 3.30 8.97
CA ILE A 450 -22.45 4.63 9.54
C ILE A 450 -21.17 5.29 10.06
N ARG A 451 -20.27 4.55 10.71
CA ARG A 451 -18.98 5.08 11.18
C ARG A 451 -18.09 5.51 10.01
N LEU A 452 -18.01 4.70 8.96
CA LEU A 452 -17.27 5.04 7.74
C LEU A 452 -17.84 6.30 7.09
N PHE A 453 -19.15 6.35 6.91
CA PHE A 453 -19.85 7.50 6.33
C PHE A 453 -19.58 8.79 7.11
N LYS A 454 -19.68 8.75 8.44
CA LYS A 454 -19.35 9.92 9.29
C LYS A 454 -17.88 10.36 9.13
N GLY A 455 -16.97 9.43 8.87
CA GLY A 455 -15.55 9.75 8.61
C GLY A 455 -15.29 10.44 7.28
N PHE A 456 -16.15 10.19 6.28
CA PHE A 456 -16.02 10.77 4.94
C PHE A 456 -16.69 12.16 4.80
N ILE A 457 -17.69 12.48 5.62
CA ILE A 457 -18.42 13.76 5.54
C ILE A 457 -17.78 14.85 6.40
N ARG A 458 -17.06 14.48 7.45
CA ARG A 458 -16.33 15.43 8.33
C ARG A 458 -14.96 15.78 7.78
#